data_3e24b4b719932144d43ef41b5dd27185
#
_entry.id   3e24b4b719932144d43ef41b5dd27185
#
_cell.length_a   1.000
_cell.length_b   1.000
_cell.length_c   1.000
_cell.angle_alpha   90.00
_cell.angle_beta   90.00
_cell.angle_gamma   90.00
#
_symmetry.space_group_name_H-M   'P 1'
#
loop_
_entity.id
_entity.type
_entity.pdbx_description
1 polymer ?
#
loop_
_entity_poly.entity_id
_entity_poly.type
_entity_poly.pdbx_seq_one_letter_code
_entity_poly.pdbx_strand_id
1 'polypeptide(L)'
;LLGHHYPASDIPQRARELYLRNRVRMLVDVDYEPAVIEPALRPDNGQALDMSLCGLRSMSPIHLQYLRNMGVTATLTASLVREGQLWGLVAAHHYAPRHLRRTVRAAVDLLAEVASTRINAIENYAHAQVALMVRRLEQRLVEATSTEGDWRYAIFRNPRTLLQPLEATGVVLFHDGEL
;
A
#
# COMPACT_ATOMS: atom_id res chain seq x y z
N LEU A 1 -3.16 -2.98 -20.34
CA LEU A 1 -3.16 -3.05 -18.86
C LEU A 1 -4.20 -2.10 -18.21
N LEU A 2 -4.82 -1.20 -18.98
CA LEU A 2 -5.87 -0.31 -18.45
C LEU A 2 -7.09 -1.15 -18.04
N GLY A 3 -7.60 -0.91 -16.82
CA GLY A 3 -8.76 -1.64 -16.28
C GLY A 3 -8.43 -2.98 -15.62
N HIS A 4 -7.18 -3.43 -15.64
CA HIS A 4 -6.75 -4.61 -14.90
C HIS A 4 -6.51 -4.29 -13.41
N HIS A 5 -6.85 -5.23 -12.55
CA HIS A 5 -6.62 -5.16 -11.12
C HIS A 5 -5.57 -6.20 -10.72
N TYR A 6 -4.60 -5.78 -9.93
CA TYR A 6 -3.49 -6.60 -9.44
C TYR A 6 -3.58 -6.68 -7.91
N PRO A 7 -4.19 -7.73 -7.36
CA PRO A 7 -4.37 -7.83 -5.92
C PRO A 7 -3.04 -8.06 -5.20
N ALA A 8 -2.99 -7.71 -3.92
CA ALA A 8 -1.80 -7.89 -3.09
C ALA A 8 -1.34 -9.36 -2.99
N SER A 9 -2.25 -10.32 -3.22
CA SER A 9 -1.95 -11.76 -3.26
C SER A 9 -0.98 -12.16 -4.37
N ASP A 10 -0.91 -11.38 -5.47
CA ASP A 10 0.00 -11.64 -6.59
C ASP A 10 1.47 -11.41 -6.20
N ILE A 11 1.72 -10.73 -5.08
CA ILE A 11 3.07 -10.44 -4.59
C ILE A 11 3.32 -11.24 -3.31
N PRO A 12 4.14 -12.31 -3.35
CA PRO A 12 4.46 -13.11 -2.19
C PRO A 12 5.05 -12.28 -1.03
N GLN A 13 4.81 -12.69 0.21
CA GLN A 13 5.26 -11.99 1.42
C GLN A 13 6.77 -11.70 1.41
N ARG A 14 7.58 -12.66 1.02
CA ARG A 14 9.04 -12.48 0.86
C ARG A 14 9.41 -11.35 -0.11
N ALA A 15 8.68 -11.22 -1.21
CA ALA A 15 8.91 -10.15 -2.17
C ALA A 15 8.54 -8.78 -1.57
N ARG A 16 7.46 -8.71 -0.79
CA ARG A 16 7.05 -7.46 -0.10
C ARG A 16 8.12 -7.00 0.89
N GLU A 17 8.70 -7.90 1.67
CA GLU A 17 9.82 -7.59 2.58
C GLU A 17 11.04 -7.03 1.82
N LEU A 18 11.36 -7.62 0.66
CA LEU A 18 12.44 -7.12 -0.19
C LEU A 18 12.14 -5.74 -0.80
N TYR A 19 10.88 -5.43 -1.10
CA TYR A 19 10.46 -4.10 -1.56
C TYR A 19 10.59 -3.04 -0.47
N LEU A 20 10.46 -3.39 0.81
CA LEU A 20 10.76 -2.48 1.93
C LEU A 20 12.25 -2.22 2.09
N ARG A 21 13.08 -3.25 1.90
CA ARG A 21 14.54 -3.14 2.05
C ARG A 21 15.22 -2.43 0.88
N ASN A 22 14.71 -2.62 -0.34
CA ASN A 22 15.24 -2.03 -1.56
C ASN A 22 14.07 -1.44 -2.37
N ARG A 23 13.80 -0.16 -2.15
CA ARG A 23 12.57 0.51 -2.57
C ARG A 23 12.46 0.71 -4.09
N VAL A 24 13.58 0.91 -4.77
CA VAL A 24 13.58 1.06 -6.24
C VAL A 24 14.28 -0.13 -6.88
N ARG A 25 13.55 -0.86 -7.69
CA ARG A 25 14.01 -2.08 -8.35
C ARG A 25 13.82 -1.97 -9.85
N MET A 26 14.81 -2.41 -10.60
CA MET A 26 14.78 -2.36 -12.06
C MET A 26 15.14 -3.72 -12.66
N LEU A 27 14.44 -4.08 -13.70
CA LEU A 27 14.79 -5.11 -14.66
C LEU A 27 14.94 -4.45 -16.02
N VAL A 28 16.10 -4.62 -16.64
CA VAL A 28 16.43 -3.98 -17.93
C VAL A 28 15.85 -4.76 -19.10
N ASP A 29 15.88 -6.09 -18.99
CA ASP A 29 15.44 -7.02 -20.03
C ASP A 29 14.97 -8.31 -19.39
N VAL A 30 13.77 -8.75 -19.71
CA VAL A 30 13.19 -10.00 -19.22
C VAL A 30 13.90 -11.24 -19.73
N ASP A 31 14.59 -11.12 -20.88
CA ASP A 31 15.31 -12.20 -21.55
C ASP A 31 16.82 -12.18 -21.29
N TYR A 32 17.28 -11.43 -20.26
CA TYR A 32 18.68 -11.42 -19.87
C TYR A 32 19.13 -12.79 -19.34
N GLU A 33 20.40 -13.09 -19.54
CA GLU A 33 21.05 -14.25 -18.93
C GLU A 33 21.69 -13.85 -17.59
N PRO A 34 21.36 -14.54 -16.48
CA PRO A 34 21.97 -14.26 -15.19
C PRO A 34 23.47 -14.59 -15.21
N ALA A 35 24.30 -13.64 -14.77
CA ALA A 35 25.73 -13.91 -14.59
C ALA A 35 25.95 -14.89 -13.42
N VAL A 36 26.88 -15.81 -13.62
CA VAL A 36 27.30 -16.77 -12.59
C VAL A 36 28.19 -16.05 -11.58
N ILE A 37 27.99 -16.36 -10.29
CA ILE A 37 28.86 -15.90 -9.21
C ILE A 37 29.77 -17.07 -8.81
N GLU A 38 31.08 -16.84 -8.88
CA GLU A 38 32.09 -17.83 -8.47
C GLU A 38 32.98 -17.27 -7.38
N PRO A 39 33.15 -18.00 -6.26
CA PRO A 39 32.47 -19.24 -5.92
C PRO A 39 30.98 -19.02 -5.63
N ALA A 40 30.12 -20.01 -5.89
CA ALA A 40 28.68 -19.93 -5.67
C ALA A 40 28.30 -19.74 -4.19
N LEU A 41 29.15 -20.22 -3.29
CA LEU A 41 29.02 -20.05 -1.85
C LEU A 41 30.20 -19.26 -1.31
N ARG A 42 29.95 -18.45 -0.31
CA ARG A 42 30.97 -17.67 0.39
C ARG A 42 32.01 -18.59 1.04
N PRO A 43 33.32 -18.36 0.84
CA PRO A 43 34.38 -19.21 1.39
C PRO A 43 34.46 -19.16 2.93
N ASP A 44 33.99 -18.04 3.54
CA ASP A 44 34.09 -17.80 4.98
C ASP A 44 33.05 -18.55 5.81
N ASN A 45 31.86 -18.80 5.24
CA ASN A 45 30.74 -19.39 6.00
C ASN A 45 29.88 -20.42 5.21
N GLY A 46 30.23 -20.72 3.96
CA GLY A 46 29.51 -21.70 3.14
C GLY A 46 28.08 -21.28 2.74
N GLN A 47 27.70 -20.01 2.93
CA GLN A 47 26.37 -19.51 2.57
C GLN A 47 26.39 -18.78 1.24
N ALA A 48 25.24 -18.70 0.55
CA ALA A 48 25.08 -17.86 -0.62
C ALA A 48 25.22 -16.38 -0.24
N LEU A 49 25.74 -15.57 -1.16
CA LEU A 49 25.82 -14.12 -0.98
C LEU A 49 24.43 -13.50 -0.93
N ASP A 50 24.10 -12.77 0.14
CA ASP A 50 22.86 -12.00 0.23
C ASP A 50 22.94 -10.77 -0.69
N MET A 51 22.22 -10.81 -1.80
CA MET A 51 22.14 -9.74 -2.79
C MET A 51 20.87 -8.88 -2.67
N SER A 52 20.14 -8.98 -1.56
CA SER A 52 18.85 -8.29 -1.37
C SER A 52 18.92 -6.76 -1.58
N LEU A 53 20.06 -6.15 -1.25
CA LEU A 53 20.31 -4.72 -1.42
C LEU A 53 21.06 -4.37 -2.71
N CYS A 54 21.46 -5.37 -3.51
CA CYS A 54 22.20 -5.14 -4.75
C CYS A 54 21.27 -4.64 -5.84
N GLY A 55 21.71 -3.63 -6.59
CA GLY A 55 21.04 -3.15 -7.78
C GLY A 55 21.13 -4.13 -8.96
N LEU A 56 22.24 -4.88 -9.03
CA LEU A 56 22.47 -5.95 -9.98
C LEU A 56 22.30 -7.28 -9.26
N ARG A 57 21.28 -8.02 -9.61
CA ARG A 57 20.95 -9.33 -9.05
C ARG A 57 20.06 -10.09 -10.03
N SER A 58 20.01 -11.41 -9.89
CA SER A 58 19.07 -12.23 -10.63
C SER A 58 17.63 -12.02 -10.15
N MET A 59 16.70 -12.07 -11.07
CA MET A 59 15.27 -12.03 -10.80
C MET A 59 14.74 -13.45 -10.68
N SER A 60 13.67 -13.62 -9.89
CA SER A 60 12.97 -14.90 -9.80
C SER A 60 12.44 -15.35 -11.18
N PRO A 61 12.66 -16.60 -11.59
CA PRO A 61 12.12 -17.13 -12.85
C PRO A 61 10.59 -16.97 -12.96
N ILE A 62 9.88 -17.12 -11.85
CA ILE A 62 8.41 -16.93 -11.80
C ILE A 62 8.06 -15.49 -12.13
N HIS A 63 8.81 -14.52 -11.61
CA HIS A 63 8.57 -13.12 -11.90
C HIS A 63 8.89 -12.77 -13.35
N LEU A 64 9.96 -13.33 -13.92
CA LEU A 64 10.27 -13.17 -15.34
C LEU A 64 9.15 -13.73 -16.21
N GLN A 65 8.64 -14.92 -15.88
CA GLN A 65 7.50 -15.51 -16.61
C GLN A 65 6.24 -14.66 -16.50
N TYR A 66 5.94 -14.11 -15.33
CA TYR A 66 4.83 -13.18 -15.13
C TYR A 66 4.94 -11.94 -16.05
N LEU A 67 6.12 -11.33 -16.14
CA LEU A 67 6.36 -10.20 -17.05
C LEU A 67 6.22 -10.57 -18.52
N ARG A 68 6.74 -11.74 -18.93
CA ARG A 68 6.56 -12.26 -20.30
C ARG A 68 5.09 -12.46 -20.64
N ASN A 69 4.31 -13.01 -19.73
CA ASN A 69 2.86 -13.22 -19.92
C ASN A 69 2.11 -11.88 -20.14
N MET A 70 2.62 -10.78 -19.58
CA MET A 70 2.09 -9.43 -19.82
C MET A 70 2.67 -8.76 -21.09
N GLY A 71 3.60 -9.40 -21.79
CA GLY A 71 4.30 -8.80 -22.93
C GLY A 71 5.24 -7.68 -22.54
N VAL A 72 5.73 -7.65 -21.29
CA VAL A 72 6.61 -6.61 -20.75
C VAL A 72 8.05 -7.08 -20.80
N THR A 73 8.94 -6.25 -21.35
CA THR A 73 10.37 -6.56 -21.48
C THR A 73 11.20 -5.94 -20.35
N ALA A 74 10.92 -4.70 -19.98
CA ALA A 74 11.63 -4.01 -18.91
C ALA A 74 10.66 -3.43 -17.89
N THR A 75 11.10 -3.35 -16.64
CA THR A 75 10.27 -2.77 -15.56
C THR A 75 11.12 -2.00 -14.56
N LEU A 76 10.54 -0.92 -14.06
CA LEU A 76 10.99 -0.18 -12.88
C LEU A 76 9.86 -0.21 -11.86
N THR A 77 10.17 -0.60 -10.62
CA THR A 77 9.22 -0.62 -9.52
C THR A 77 9.72 0.29 -8.41
N ALA A 78 8.86 1.15 -7.89
CA ALA A 78 9.11 1.99 -6.74
C ALA A 78 8.10 1.69 -5.63
N SER A 79 8.60 1.53 -4.41
CA SER A 79 7.79 1.21 -3.24
C SER A 79 7.18 2.46 -2.63
N LEU A 80 5.88 2.41 -2.37
CA LEU A 80 5.18 3.39 -1.54
C LEU A 80 5.09 2.81 -0.13
N VAL A 81 5.71 3.49 0.82
CA VAL A 81 5.85 3.00 2.21
C VAL A 81 5.07 3.90 3.15
N ARG A 82 4.26 3.30 4.00
CA ARG A 82 3.50 3.98 5.04
C ARG A 82 3.77 3.31 6.39
N GLU A 83 4.14 4.07 7.41
CA GLU A 83 4.37 3.58 8.79
C GLU A 83 5.28 2.34 8.85
N GLY A 84 6.31 2.30 7.99
CA GLY A 84 7.23 1.18 7.91
C GLY A 84 6.70 -0.05 7.16
N GLN A 85 5.50 0.01 6.61
CA GLN A 85 4.88 -1.06 5.85
C GLN A 85 4.76 -0.73 4.36
N LEU A 86 4.75 -1.75 3.52
CA LEU A 86 4.52 -1.59 2.09
C LEU A 86 3.04 -1.28 1.84
N TRP A 87 2.73 -0.02 1.57
CA TRP A 87 1.39 0.43 1.22
C TRP A 87 1.02 0.07 -0.22
N GLY A 88 1.98 0.19 -1.14
CA GLY A 88 1.77 -0.12 -2.54
C GLY A 88 3.04 -0.04 -3.37
N LEU A 89 2.90 -0.28 -4.66
CA LEU A 89 3.97 -0.21 -5.64
C LEU A 89 3.55 0.63 -6.84
N VAL A 90 4.44 1.47 -7.31
CA VAL A 90 4.34 2.07 -8.63
C VAL A 90 5.20 1.23 -9.57
N ALA A 91 4.59 0.60 -10.57
CA ALA A 91 5.29 -0.18 -11.59
C ALA A 91 5.20 0.50 -12.94
N ALA A 92 6.35 0.81 -13.52
CA ALA A 92 6.48 1.36 -14.85
C ALA A 92 7.07 0.30 -15.79
N HIS A 93 6.35 -0.03 -16.85
CA HIS A 93 6.70 -1.08 -17.79
C HIS A 93 7.14 -0.51 -19.13
N HIS A 94 7.99 -1.26 -19.83
CA HIS A 94 8.44 -0.94 -21.17
C HIS A 94 8.47 -2.20 -22.04
N TYR A 95 8.14 -2.07 -23.34
CA TYR A 95 8.04 -3.20 -24.28
C TYR A 95 9.32 -3.52 -25.04
N ALA A 96 10.42 -2.84 -24.71
CA ALA A 96 11.76 -3.12 -25.18
C ALA A 96 12.75 -3.04 -24.02
N PRO A 97 13.96 -3.63 -24.14
CA PRO A 97 14.99 -3.49 -23.12
C PRO A 97 15.25 -2.02 -22.80
N ARG A 98 15.30 -1.68 -21.51
CA ARG A 98 15.45 -0.29 -21.08
C ARG A 98 16.30 -0.16 -19.83
N HIS A 99 17.45 0.46 -19.99
CA HIS A 99 18.31 0.83 -18.88
C HIS A 99 18.02 2.27 -18.45
N LEU A 100 17.85 2.48 -17.13
CA LEU A 100 17.70 3.80 -16.53
C LEU A 100 18.97 4.18 -15.77
N ARG A 101 19.45 5.39 -16.01
CA ARG A 101 20.60 5.96 -15.31
C ARG A 101 20.35 6.05 -13.81
N ARG A 102 21.42 6.00 -13.01
CA ARG A 102 21.36 6.11 -11.56
C ARG A 102 20.60 7.37 -11.10
N THR A 103 20.82 8.50 -11.76
CA THR A 103 20.15 9.77 -11.47
C THR A 103 18.63 9.69 -11.62
N VAL A 104 18.13 9.01 -12.66
CA VAL A 104 16.71 8.77 -12.87
C VAL A 104 16.13 7.89 -11.78
N ARG A 105 16.84 6.82 -11.41
CA ARG A 105 16.41 5.93 -10.31
C ARG A 105 16.36 6.65 -8.97
N ALA A 106 17.35 7.52 -8.68
CA ALA A 106 17.34 8.35 -7.48
C ALA A 106 16.19 9.37 -7.47
N ALA A 107 15.87 9.96 -8.62
CA ALA A 107 14.71 10.84 -8.74
C ALA A 107 13.39 10.08 -8.50
N VAL A 108 13.27 8.86 -9.01
CA VAL A 108 12.08 8.00 -8.77
C VAL A 108 11.96 7.64 -7.30
N ASP A 109 13.07 7.34 -6.62
CA ASP A 109 13.07 7.05 -5.18
C ASP A 109 12.56 8.25 -4.37
N LEU A 110 13.07 9.44 -4.66
CA LEU A 110 12.61 10.68 -4.04
C LEU A 110 11.11 10.94 -4.31
N LEU A 111 10.66 10.77 -5.56
CA LEU A 111 9.26 10.95 -5.91
C LEU A 111 8.35 9.94 -5.18
N ALA A 112 8.78 8.69 -5.05
CA ALA A 112 8.05 7.68 -4.31
C ALA A 112 7.96 8.02 -2.80
N GLU A 113 9.01 8.58 -2.22
CA GLU A 113 9.01 9.06 -0.84
C GLU A 113 8.07 10.25 -0.64
N VAL A 114 8.09 11.23 -1.53
CA VAL A 114 7.15 12.36 -1.52
C VAL A 114 5.71 11.88 -1.67
N ALA A 115 5.44 10.95 -2.60
CA ALA A 115 4.12 10.37 -2.80
C ALA A 115 3.65 9.61 -1.55
N SER A 116 4.52 8.80 -0.93
CA SER A 116 4.24 8.08 0.31
C SER A 116 3.87 9.03 1.46
N THR A 117 4.63 10.10 1.62
CA THR A 117 4.36 11.14 2.62
C THR A 117 3.03 11.82 2.37
N ARG A 118 2.71 12.14 1.11
CA ARG A 118 1.45 12.78 0.76
C ARG A 118 0.25 11.87 0.97
N ILE A 119 0.35 10.60 0.60
CA ILE A 119 -0.70 9.59 0.86
C ILE A 119 -0.96 9.48 2.35
N ASN A 120 0.11 9.33 3.15
CA ASN A 120 0.00 9.25 4.61
C ASN A 120 -0.70 10.49 5.21
N ALA A 121 -0.34 11.69 4.75
CA ALA A 121 -0.98 12.93 5.21
C ALA A 121 -2.48 12.98 4.86
N ILE A 122 -2.88 12.56 3.65
CA ILE A 122 -4.29 12.54 3.22
C ILE A 122 -5.10 11.55 4.06
N GLU A 123 -4.59 10.34 4.27
CA GLU A 123 -5.29 9.31 5.04
C GLU A 123 -5.38 9.68 6.53
N ASN A 124 -4.30 10.22 7.11
CA ASN A 124 -4.32 10.69 8.50
C ASN A 124 -5.31 11.85 8.70
N TYR A 125 -5.40 12.76 7.71
CA TYR A 125 -6.40 13.82 7.73
C TYR A 125 -7.82 13.25 7.70
N ALA A 126 -8.10 12.28 6.82
CA ALA A 126 -9.41 11.63 6.75
C ALA A 126 -9.76 10.91 8.07
N HIS A 127 -8.82 10.17 8.66
CA HIS A 127 -9.02 9.53 9.96
C HIS A 127 -9.28 10.55 11.09
N ALA A 128 -8.56 11.67 11.10
CA ALA A 128 -8.77 12.73 12.09
C ALA A 128 -10.16 13.36 11.95
N GLN A 129 -10.66 13.55 10.74
CA GLN A 129 -12.03 14.05 10.51
C GLN A 129 -13.09 13.10 11.07
N VAL A 130 -12.94 11.80 10.81
CA VAL A 130 -13.85 10.77 11.36
C VAL A 130 -13.79 10.77 12.89
N ALA A 131 -12.60 10.80 13.49
CA ALA A 131 -12.45 10.85 14.95
C ALA A 131 -13.11 12.08 15.58
N LEU A 132 -13.02 13.24 14.94
CA LEU A 132 -13.73 14.46 15.39
C LEU A 132 -15.25 14.32 15.29
N MET A 133 -15.76 13.69 14.25
CA MET A 133 -17.20 13.41 14.11
C MET A 133 -17.70 12.49 15.20
N VAL A 134 -16.97 11.41 15.48
CA VAL A 134 -17.31 10.45 16.55
C VAL A 134 -17.35 11.15 17.91
N ARG A 135 -16.32 11.94 18.25
CA ARG A 135 -16.30 12.71 19.53
C ARG A 135 -17.48 13.67 19.68
N ARG A 136 -17.88 14.34 18.61
CA ARG A 136 -19.05 15.23 18.61
C ARG A 136 -20.34 14.45 18.85
N LEU A 137 -20.46 13.25 18.28
CA LEU A 137 -21.59 12.36 18.52
C LEU A 137 -21.63 11.89 19.99
N GLU A 138 -20.51 11.43 20.53
CA GLU A 138 -20.38 11.03 21.93
C GLU A 138 -20.81 12.15 22.87
N GLN A 139 -20.30 13.37 22.68
CA GLN A 139 -20.67 14.53 23.49
C GLN A 139 -22.19 14.79 23.46
N ARG A 140 -22.82 14.76 22.31
CA ARG A 140 -24.27 14.95 22.18
C ARG A 140 -25.08 13.87 22.87
N LEU A 141 -24.64 12.60 22.78
CA LEU A 141 -25.28 11.50 23.47
C LEU A 141 -25.19 11.67 24.99
N VAL A 142 -24.00 12.06 25.49
CA VAL A 142 -23.79 12.35 26.91
C VAL A 142 -24.67 13.53 27.39
N GLU A 143 -24.70 14.63 26.63
CA GLU A 143 -25.52 15.80 26.92
C GLU A 143 -27.01 15.43 26.95
N ALA A 144 -27.51 14.70 25.98
CA ALA A 144 -28.89 14.26 25.90
C ALA A 144 -29.27 13.33 27.07
N THR A 145 -28.38 12.40 27.42
CA THR A 145 -28.59 11.51 28.56
C THR A 145 -28.61 12.30 29.88
N SER A 146 -27.77 13.33 30.00
CA SER A 146 -27.69 14.14 31.23
C SER A 146 -28.85 15.11 31.39
N THR A 147 -29.39 15.64 30.28
CA THR A 147 -30.48 16.67 30.33
C THR A 147 -31.86 16.07 30.20
N GLU A 148 -32.05 15.07 29.37
CA GLU A 148 -33.36 14.50 29.02
C GLU A 148 -33.52 13.07 29.60
N GLY A 149 -32.47 12.49 30.19
CA GLY A 149 -32.50 11.14 30.77
C GLY A 149 -32.53 10.01 29.74
N ASP A 150 -32.63 10.33 28.45
CA ASP A 150 -32.79 9.35 27.37
C ASP A 150 -31.97 9.71 26.14
N TRP A 151 -30.95 8.90 25.87
CA TRP A 151 -30.06 9.04 24.69
C TRP A 151 -30.79 8.87 23.36
N ARG A 152 -31.94 8.20 23.32
CA ARG A 152 -32.73 7.98 22.11
C ARG A 152 -33.20 9.30 21.51
N TYR A 153 -33.58 10.27 22.36
CA TYR A 153 -33.96 11.60 21.90
C TYR A 153 -32.85 12.31 21.11
N ALA A 154 -31.60 12.15 21.52
CA ALA A 154 -30.47 12.75 20.79
C ALA A 154 -30.35 12.23 19.36
N ILE A 155 -30.57 10.92 19.18
CA ILE A 155 -30.48 10.28 17.88
C ILE A 155 -31.67 10.66 17.00
N PHE A 156 -32.89 10.56 17.49
CA PHE A 156 -34.10 10.76 16.67
C PHE A 156 -34.41 12.23 16.39
N ARG A 157 -34.01 13.15 17.28
CA ARG A 157 -34.22 14.58 17.07
C ARG A 157 -33.30 15.14 15.96
N ASN A 158 -32.12 14.57 15.76
CA ASN A 158 -31.23 14.94 14.68
C ASN A 158 -30.47 13.71 14.09
N PRO A 159 -31.17 12.84 13.37
CA PRO A 159 -30.60 11.60 12.86
C PRO A 159 -29.42 11.81 11.89
N ARG A 160 -29.34 12.97 11.23
CA ARG A 160 -28.22 13.31 10.33
C ARG A 160 -26.86 13.26 11.02
N THR A 161 -26.81 13.54 12.32
CA THR A 161 -25.57 13.51 13.10
C THR A 161 -24.99 12.10 13.22
N LEU A 162 -25.85 11.08 13.26
CA LEU A 162 -25.46 9.68 13.28
C LEU A 162 -25.27 9.14 11.84
N LEU A 163 -26.18 9.48 10.95
CA LEU A 163 -26.19 8.93 9.58
C LEU A 163 -25.02 9.41 8.73
N GLN A 164 -24.67 10.69 8.84
CA GLN A 164 -23.65 11.31 8.00
C GLN A 164 -22.24 10.68 8.17
N PRO A 165 -21.72 10.42 9.38
CA PRO A 165 -20.43 9.75 9.55
C PRO A 165 -20.41 8.28 9.09
N LEU A 166 -21.58 7.65 9.07
CA LEU A 166 -21.76 6.25 8.66
C LEU A 166 -22.11 6.11 7.18
N GLU A 167 -22.25 7.25 6.46
CA GLU A 167 -22.74 7.28 5.06
C GLU A 167 -24.06 6.50 4.88
N ALA A 168 -24.87 6.46 5.94
CA ALA A 168 -26.12 5.74 5.97
C ALA A 168 -27.31 6.63 5.56
N THR A 169 -28.28 6.04 4.89
CA THR A 169 -29.51 6.73 4.44
C THR A 169 -30.66 6.64 5.43
N GLY A 170 -30.55 5.76 6.42
CA GLY A 170 -31.58 5.58 7.45
C GLY A 170 -31.02 4.89 8.69
N VAL A 171 -31.75 5.01 9.80
CA VAL A 171 -31.46 4.34 11.06
C VAL A 171 -32.73 3.76 11.64
N VAL A 172 -32.64 2.57 12.20
CA VAL A 172 -33.74 1.89 12.90
C VAL A 172 -33.23 1.50 14.28
N LEU A 173 -34.01 1.80 15.30
CA LEU A 173 -33.73 1.36 16.68
C LEU A 173 -34.72 0.26 17.05
N PHE A 174 -34.21 -0.88 17.44
CA PHE A 174 -34.96 -1.95 18.04
C PHE A 174 -34.68 -1.99 19.54
N HIS A 175 -35.70 -1.78 20.37
CA HIS A 175 -35.59 -1.73 21.84
C HIS A 175 -36.79 -2.39 22.47
N ASP A 176 -36.58 -3.31 23.42
CA ASP A 176 -37.60 -4.03 24.17
C ASP A 176 -38.72 -4.70 23.35
N GLY A 177 -38.37 -5.16 22.13
CA GLY A 177 -39.30 -5.83 21.25
C GLY A 177 -40.12 -4.90 20.35
N GLU A 178 -39.86 -3.59 20.40
CA GLU A 178 -40.49 -2.56 19.55
C GLU A 178 -39.48 -1.91 18.60
N LEU A 179 -39.98 -1.51 17.41
CA LEU A 179 -39.22 -0.79 16.36
C LEU A 179 -39.35 0.72 16.59
#